data_36b215797d5b6b2971d1e89d84661ade
#
_entry.id   36b215797d5b6b2971d1e89d84661ade
#
_cell.length_a   1.000
_cell.length_b   1.000
_cell.length_c   1.000
_cell.angle_alpha   90.00
_cell.angle_beta   90.00
_cell.angle_gamma   90.00
#
_symmetry.space_group_name_H-M   'P 1'
#
loop_
_entity.id
_entity.type
_entity.pdbx_description
1 polymer ?
#
loop_
_entity_poly.entity_id
_entity_poly.type
_entity_poly.pdbx_seq_one_letter_code
_entity_poly.pdbx_strand_id
1 'polypeptide(L)'
;METLMQLVADVSRARFLYAIFPGMFAGKKLKKQIRKVMPEFEAYDLLTGLDYKTAEINWDMNVLAQKIRKEEQIQNAILEGISYEQLRKEFPQTQKMFDKFLTKHGFKSDFNCYCLIAKTWNEEPDRFLSVLKPVLLAKESILAENSRENGKKKYLEFVEQLKSIMPERKWSVMERQIAFYRFSHVFREKSQYLWEEAFYYCRKLYGQLKNFAAGELEDTDDLKYLFFEELKEAESRGFTPELRKKIAERKAGRRDAEQIWNREKLRVLRTEGTGIKGISGSSGTASGPACVITGPEEFGKLKKGDILICHYTDPEWTPLFTLAAAVVSDTGGSLLHAAIVEREYGIPAVLGTCTATEDITDGEMILVDGGTGEVKKVG
;
A
#
# COMPACT_ATOMS: atom_id res chain seq x y z
N MET A 1 -10.95 -16.56 20.45
CA MET A 1 -11.51 -15.55 19.53
C MET A 1 -11.76 -14.20 20.20
N GLU A 2 -12.45 -14.12 21.33
CA GLU A 2 -12.72 -12.85 22.04
C GLU A 2 -11.46 -12.04 22.33
N THR A 3 -10.40 -12.65 22.85
CA THR A 3 -9.11 -11.99 23.12
C THR A 3 -8.51 -11.38 21.86
N LEU A 4 -8.58 -12.07 20.71
CA LEU A 4 -8.05 -11.56 19.44
C LEU A 4 -8.91 -10.42 18.89
N MET A 5 -10.24 -10.52 19.00
CA MET A 5 -11.14 -9.44 18.61
C MET A 5 -10.93 -8.19 19.49
N GLN A 6 -10.69 -8.38 20.78
CA GLN A 6 -10.34 -7.29 21.68
C GLN A 6 -9.00 -6.63 21.28
N LEU A 7 -7.99 -7.44 20.96
CA LEU A 7 -6.70 -6.95 20.48
C LEU A 7 -6.85 -6.12 19.19
N VAL A 8 -7.63 -6.62 18.21
CA VAL A 8 -7.92 -5.89 16.97
C VAL A 8 -8.61 -4.55 17.27
N ALA A 9 -9.58 -4.54 18.20
CA ALA A 9 -10.27 -3.32 18.61
C ALA A 9 -9.32 -2.32 19.28
N ASP A 10 -8.43 -2.79 20.15
CA ASP A 10 -7.49 -1.93 20.87
C ASP A 10 -6.41 -1.35 19.94
N VAL A 11 -5.88 -2.16 19.01
CA VAL A 11 -4.97 -1.68 17.96
C VAL A 11 -5.67 -0.66 17.07
N SER A 12 -6.95 -0.88 16.73
CA SER A 12 -7.76 0.05 15.93
C SER A 12 -7.96 1.38 16.62
N ARG A 13 -8.31 1.37 17.92
CA ARG A 13 -8.47 2.58 18.74
C ARG A 13 -7.16 3.33 18.84
N ALA A 14 -6.07 2.64 19.17
CA ALA A 14 -4.75 3.25 19.29
C ALA A 14 -4.32 3.88 17.96
N ARG A 15 -4.51 3.19 16.84
CA ARG A 15 -4.22 3.70 15.50
C ARG A 15 -5.02 4.96 15.18
N PHE A 16 -6.32 4.97 15.47
CA PHE A 16 -7.17 6.13 15.22
C PHE A 16 -6.72 7.33 16.06
N LEU A 17 -6.50 7.14 17.35
CA LEU A 17 -6.18 8.22 18.29
C LEU A 17 -4.77 8.79 18.09
N TYR A 18 -3.78 7.95 17.81
CA TYR A 18 -2.37 8.36 17.79
C TYR A 18 -1.77 8.52 16.38
N ALA A 19 -2.42 8.00 15.35
CA ALA A 19 -1.93 8.11 13.99
C ALA A 19 -2.88 8.91 13.07
N ILE A 20 -4.11 8.44 12.89
CA ILE A 20 -5.05 9.00 11.91
C ILE A 20 -5.52 10.39 12.34
N PHE A 21 -6.06 10.52 13.54
CA PHE A 21 -6.60 11.78 14.05
C PHE A 21 -5.55 12.91 14.10
N PRO A 22 -4.35 12.70 14.69
CA PRO A 22 -3.31 13.73 14.66
C PRO A 22 -2.83 14.10 13.25
N GLY A 23 -2.71 13.11 12.36
CA GLY A 23 -2.33 13.36 10.96
C GLY A 23 -3.33 14.24 10.22
N MET A 24 -4.63 14.00 10.41
CA MET A 24 -5.69 14.75 9.74
C MET A 24 -5.85 16.18 10.28
N PHE A 25 -5.93 16.35 11.60
CA PHE A 25 -6.30 17.62 12.22
C PHE A 25 -5.08 18.47 12.63
N ALA A 26 -4.16 17.89 13.42
CA ALA A 26 -2.98 18.62 13.88
C ALA A 26 -2.05 18.95 12.73
N GLY A 27 -1.86 18.02 11.78
CA GLY A 27 -1.03 18.23 10.61
C GLY A 27 -1.50 19.36 9.70
N LYS A 28 -2.82 19.54 9.53
CA LYS A 28 -3.39 20.66 8.75
C LYS A 28 -3.05 22.01 9.38
N LYS A 29 -3.18 22.12 10.70
CA LYS A 29 -2.85 23.33 11.46
C LYS A 29 -1.35 23.62 11.42
N LEU A 30 -0.52 22.62 11.66
CA LEU A 30 0.94 22.70 11.60
C LEU A 30 1.42 23.21 10.22
N LYS A 31 0.98 22.58 9.15
CA LYS A 31 1.34 22.98 7.77
C LYS A 31 0.93 24.43 7.46
N LYS A 32 -0.27 24.84 7.90
CA LYS A 32 -0.72 26.23 7.74
C LYS A 32 0.15 27.22 8.53
N GLN A 33 0.66 26.84 9.70
CA GLN A 33 1.55 27.70 10.50
C GLN A 33 2.93 27.84 9.86
N ILE A 34 3.49 26.76 9.34
CA ILE A 34 4.79 26.77 8.66
C ILE A 34 4.72 27.64 7.38
N ARG A 35 3.69 27.45 6.55
CA ARG A 35 3.51 28.25 5.31
C ARG A 35 3.40 29.76 5.54
N LYS A 36 3.03 30.20 6.73
CA LYS A 36 3.01 31.64 7.06
C LYS A 36 4.40 32.27 7.17
N VAL A 37 5.41 31.48 7.52
CA VAL A 37 6.80 31.93 7.71
C VAL A 37 7.73 31.42 6.60
N MET A 38 7.33 30.36 5.91
CA MET A 38 8.02 29.71 4.80
C MET A 38 6.99 29.34 3.72
N PRO A 39 6.61 30.28 2.83
CA PRO A 39 5.56 30.06 1.82
C PRO A 39 5.84 28.90 0.85
N GLU A 40 7.12 28.69 0.51
CA GLU A 40 7.61 27.60 -0.38
C GLU A 40 7.58 26.23 0.27
N PHE A 41 7.25 26.14 1.56
CA PHE A 41 7.19 24.89 2.30
C PHE A 41 6.25 23.87 1.66
N GLU A 42 6.75 22.67 1.45
CA GLU A 42 5.98 21.52 1.05
C GLU A 42 5.68 20.60 2.24
N ALA A 43 4.51 19.95 2.23
CA ALA A 43 4.11 19.05 3.31
C ALA A 43 5.05 17.84 3.45
N TYR A 44 5.72 17.49 2.35
CA TYR A 44 6.70 16.41 2.28
C TYR A 44 7.97 16.71 3.10
N ASP A 45 8.39 17.97 3.22
CA ASP A 45 9.57 18.35 4.00
C ASP A 45 9.51 17.88 5.45
N LEU A 46 8.28 17.77 6.00
CA LEU A 46 8.05 17.23 7.34
C LEU A 46 8.21 15.70 7.41
N LEU A 47 8.05 14.99 6.32
CA LEU A 47 7.94 13.53 6.30
C LEU A 47 9.20 12.85 5.73
N THR A 48 10.08 13.63 5.10
CA THR A 48 11.31 13.09 4.53
C THR A 48 12.24 12.52 5.61
N GLY A 49 12.97 11.46 5.27
CA GLY A 49 13.94 10.81 6.15
C GLY A 49 13.35 10.10 7.38
N LEU A 50 12.06 9.74 7.36
CA LEU A 50 11.44 8.93 8.42
C LEU A 50 11.72 7.44 8.25
N ASP A 51 11.84 6.74 9.37
CA ASP A 51 12.03 5.29 9.41
C ASP A 51 10.66 4.58 9.38
N TYR A 52 10.09 4.46 8.18
CA TYR A 52 8.83 3.75 7.97
C TYR A 52 9.04 2.23 7.94
N LYS A 53 8.01 1.47 8.34
CA LYS A 53 8.02 0.00 8.21
C LYS A 53 8.18 -0.44 6.76
N THR A 54 7.56 0.26 5.84
CA THR A 54 7.71 0.04 4.40
C THR A 54 9.15 0.24 3.92
N ALA A 55 9.84 1.28 4.39
CA ALA A 55 11.24 1.50 4.05
C ALA A 55 12.15 0.36 4.55
N GLU A 56 11.85 -0.19 5.74
CA GLU A 56 12.52 -1.37 6.28
C GLU A 56 12.29 -2.61 5.40
N ILE A 57 11.04 -2.85 4.98
CA ILE A 57 10.69 -3.98 4.10
C ILE A 57 11.45 -3.86 2.77
N ASN A 58 11.41 -2.69 2.14
CA ASN A 58 12.09 -2.43 0.88
C ASN A 58 13.61 -2.59 0.99
N TRP A 59 14.21 -2.13 2.09
CA TRP A 59 15.62 -2.35 2.36
C TRP A 59 15.99 -3.83 2.43
N ASP A 60 15.27 -4.59 3.28
CA ASP A 60 15.53 -6.03 3.44
C ASP A 60 15.25 -6.80 2.14
N MET A 61 14.27 -6.38 1.34
CA MET A 61 13.99 -6.95 0.02
C MET A 61 15.15 -6.69 -0.97
N ASN A 62 15.72 -5.49 -0.97
CA ASN A 62 16.91 -5.19 -1.78
C ASN A 62 18.11 -6.02 -1.33
N VAL A 63 18.34 -6.19 -0.02
CA VAL A 63 19.40 -7.06 0.50
C VAL A 63 19.20 -8.52 0.07
N LEU A 64 17.95 -8.99 0.07
CA LEU A 64 17.60 -10.31 -0.43
C LEU A 64 17.87 -10.43 -1.93
N ALA A 65 17.43 -9.45 -2.72
CA ALA A 65 17.65 -9.41 -4.16
C ALA A 65 19.14 -9.38 -4.53
N GLN A 66 19.97 -8.64 -3.80
CA GLN A 66 21.44 -8.65 -4.00
C GLN A 66 22.06 -10.03 -3.81
N LYS A 67 21.55 -10.82 -2.86
CA LYS A 67 22.00 -12.20 -2.65
C LYS A 67 21.58 -13.11 -3.78
N ILE A 68 20.33 -12.98 -4.23
CA ILE A 68 19.78 -13.77 -5.34
C ILE A 68 20.51 -13.47 -6.65
N ARG A 69 20.85 -12.20 -6.95
CA ARG A 69 21.61 -11.84 -8.16
C ARG A 69 22.99 -12.49 -8.27
N LYS A 70 23.56 -12.96 -7.17
CA LYS A 70 24.83 -13.71 -7.17
C LYS A 70 24.65 -15.16 -7.63
N GLU A 71 23.42 -15.64 -7.67
CA GLU A 71 23.02 -17.00 -8.01
C GLU A 71 22.16 -16.96 -9.30
N GLU A 72 22.80 -16.84 -10.47
CA GLU A 72 22.14 -16.61 -11.76
C GLU A 72 20.99 -17.60 -12.04
N GLN A 73 21.17 -18.88 -11.70
CA GLN A 73 20.15 -19.90 -11.87
C GLN A 73 18.88 -19.61 -11.06
N ILE A 74 19.05 -19.14 -9.82
CA ILE A 74 17.95 -18.81 -8.92
C ILE A 74 17.23 -17.54 -9.43
N GLN A 75 18.00 -16.53 -9.82
CA GLN A 75 17.46 -15.30 -10.39
C GLN A 75 16.61 -15.60 -11.63
N ASN A 76 17.13 -16.37 -12.58
CA ASN A 76 16.42 -16.71 -13.82
C ASN A 76 15.15 -17.50 -13.53
N ALA A 77 15.21 -18.52 -12.66
CA ALA A 77 14.03 -19.28 -12.26
C ALA A 77 12.91 -18.39 -11.69
N ILE A 78 13.25 -17.43 -10.81
CA ILE A 78 12.27 -16.49 -10.26
C ILE A 78 11.72 -15.59 -11.36
N LEU A 79 12.55 -15.06 -12.26
CA LEU A 79 12.10 -14.20 -13.36
C LEU A 79 11.20 -14.94 -14.35
N GLU A 80 11.47 -16.20 -14.60
CA GLU A 80 10.66 -17.10 -15.45
C GLU A 80 9.34 -17.53 -14.79
N GLY A 81 9.17 -17.31 -13.48
CA GLY A 81 7.92 -17.53 -12.79
C GLY A 81 7.82 -18.86 -12.06
N ILE A 82 8.93 -19.40 -11.58
CA ILE A 82 8.91 -20.57 -10.69
C ILE A 82 8.00 -20.32 -9.49
N SER A 83 7.21 -21.34 -9.08
CA SER A 83 6.44 -21.26 -7.85
C SER A 83 7.36 -21.35 -6.62
N TYR A 84 6.92 -20.79 -5.49
CA TYR A 84 7.67 -20.85 -4.24
C TYR A 84 7.93 -22.30 -3.77
N GLU A 85 6.97 -23.19 -4.00
CA GLU A 85 7.11 -24.61 -3.68
C GLU A 85 8.19 -25.28 -4.55
N GLN A 86 8.19 -25.01 -5.85
CA GLN A 86 9.22 -25.52 -6.76
C GLN A 86 10.60 -24.93 -6.43
N LEU A 87 10.67 -23.62 -6.16
CA LEU A 87 11.90 -22.94 -5.76
C LEU A 87 12.56 -23.62 -4.53
N ARG A 88 11.76 -23.99 -3.54
CA ARG A 88 12.25 -24.69 -2.34
C ARG A 88 12.75 -26.10 -2.63
N LYS A 89 12.16 -26.79 -3.60
CA LYS A 89 12.58 -28.14 -4.01
C LYS A 89 13.85 -28.12 -4.84
N GLU A 90 13.94 -27.22 -5.81
CA GLU A 90 15.06 -27.13 -6.75
C GLU A 90 16.27 -26.40 -6.17
N PHE A 91 16.04 -25.42 -5.31
CA PHE A 91 17.08 -24.57 -4.70
C PHE A 91 16.97 -24.54 -3.15
N PRO A 92 17.15 -25.68 -2.46
CA PRO A 92 16.96 -25.77 -1.00
C PRO A 92 17.88 -24.83 -0.20
N GLN A 93 19.02 -24.42 -0.74
CA GLN A 93 19.92 -23.44 -0.12
C GLN A 93 19.27 -22.04 0.04
N THR A 94 18.24 -21.72 -0.75
CA THR A 94 17.53 -20.44 -0.66
C THR A 94 16.57 -20.38 0.53
N GLN A 95 16.13 -21.55 1.02
CA GLN A 95 15.07 -21.62 2.05
C GLN A 95 15.39 -20.74 3.26
N LYS A 96 16.61 -20.82 3.78
CA LYS A 96 16.98 -20.08 4.99
C LYS A 96 16.90 -18.54 4.83
N MET A 97 17.21 -18.02 3.64
CA MET A 97 17.13 -16.58 3.41
C MET A 97 15.68 -16.10 3.16
N PHE A 98 14.87 -16.90 2.49
CA PHE A 98 13.44 -16.61 2.32
C PHE A 98 12.69 -16.72 3.65
N ASP A 99 12.93 -17.78 4.42
CA ASP A 99 12.31 -17.98 5.74
C ASP A 99 12.66 -16.79 6.67
N LYS A 100 13.91 -16.31 6.64
CA LYS A 100 14.31 -15.14 7.42
C LYS A 100 13.54 -13.89 7.02
N PHE A 101 13.36 -13.66 5.74
CA PHE A 101 12.61 -12.50 5.24
C PHE A 101 11.11 -12.62 5.58
N LEU A 102 10.49 -13.75 5.29
CA LEU A 102 9.07 -14.00 5.53
C LEU A 102 8.72 -14.03 7.03
N THR A 103 9.61 -14.54 7.90
CA THR A 103 9.42 -14.44 9.36
C THR A 103 9.33 -12.98 9.81
N LYS A 104 10.12 -12.10 9.22
CA LYS A 104 10.17 -10.67 9.60
C LYS A 104 9.08 -9.83 8.93
N HIS A 105 8.73 -10.15 7.69
CA HIS A 105 7.89 -9.31 6.82
C HIS A 105 6.68 -10.02 6.22
N GLY A 106 6.55 -11.32 6.41
CA GLY A 106 5.54 -12.15 5.76
C GLY A 106 4.10 -11.89 6.17
N PHE A 107 3.83 -11.03 7.17
CA PHE A 107 2.48 -10.58 7.49
C PHE A 107 1.98 -9.46 6.58
N LYS A 108 2.83 -8.93 5.70
CA LYS A 108 2.41 -7.95 4.69
C LYS A 108 1.37 -8.56 3.74
N SER A 109 0.37 -7.77 3.38
CA SER A 109 -0.69 -8.13 2.44
C SER A 109 -0.93 -7.03 1.42
N ASP A 110 -1.50 -7.40 0.27
CA ASP A 110 -1.69 -6.54 -0.91
C ASP A 110 -2.67 -5.39 -0.69
N PHE A 111 -3.61 -5.50 0.23
CA PHE A 111 -4.73 -4.58 0.37
C PHE A 111 -4.75 -3.81 1.70
N ASN A 112 -3.61 -3.55 2.31
CA ASN A 112 -3.56 -2.97 3.66
C ASN A 112 -4.52 -3.62 4.67
N CYS A 113 -4.95 -4.83 4.38
CA CYS A 113 -5.67 -5.81 5.17
C CYS A 113 -6.72 -5.27 6.14
N TYR A 114 -7.74 -4.62 5.60
CA TYR A 114 -8.94 -4.26 6.37
C TYR A 114 -10.03 -5.34 6.34
N CYS A 115 -9.73 -6.51 5.80
CA CYS A 115 -10.70 -7.60 5.65
C CYS A 115 -10.04 -8.97 5.82
N LEU A 116 -10.88 -9.97 6.06
CA LEU A 116 -10.46 -11.37 6.18
C LEU A 116 -10.13 -12.04 4.83
N ILE A 117 -10.27 -11.34 3.71
CA ILE A 117 -10.07 -11.90 2.37
C ILE A 117 -8.62 -11.75 1.91
N ALA A 118 -8.00 -10.61 2.23
CA ALA A 118 -6.62 -10.33 1.82
C ALA A 118 -5.64 -11.23 2.56
N LYS A 119 -4.94 -12.07 1.81
CA LYS A 119 -3.93 -12.97 2.35
C LYS A 119 -2.57 -12.27 2.44
N THR A 120 -1.74 -12.75 3.35
CA THR A 120 -0.38 -12.25 3.56
C THR A 120 0.63 -13.05 2.72
N TRP A 121 1.84 -12.55 2.60
CA TRP A 121 2.93 -13.28 1.93
C TRP A 121 3.25 -14.63 2.60
N ASN A 122 3.02 -14.76 3.91
CA ASN A 122 3.13 -16.06 4.60
C ASN A 122 2.06 -17.06 4.18
N GLU A 123 0.90 -16.59 3.72
CA GLU A 123 -0.20 -17.43 3.25
C GLU A 123 -0.11 -17.72 1.74
N GLU A 124 0.44 -16.77 0.97
CA GLU A 124 0.64 -16.88 -0.48
C GLU A 124 2.06 -16.42 -0.88
N PRO A 125 3.09 -17.26 -0.64
CA PRO A 125 4.48 -16.86 -0.91
C PRO A 125 4.78 -16.59 -2.40
N ASP A 126 3.98 -17.10 -3.33
CA ASP A 126 4.11 -16.80 -4.76
C ASP A 126 3.87 -15.32 -5.05
N ARG A 127 2.97 -14.65 -4.31
CA ARG A 127 2.77 -13.20 -4.38
C ARG A 127 4.03 -12.44 -3.98
N PHE A 128 4.71 -12.88 -2.93
CA PHE A 128 5.99 -12.29 -2.55
C PHE A 128 7.03 -12.41 -3.68
N LEU A 129 7.10 -13.56 -4.37
CA LEU A 129 7.99 -13.71 -5.53
C LEU A 129 7.61 -12.73 -6.65
N SER A 130 6.33 -12.47 -6.88
CA SER A 130 5.88 -11.49 -7.87
C SER A 130 6.34 -10.06 -7.52
N VAL A 131 6.28 -9.67 -6.25
CA VAL A 131 6.79 -8.39 -5.75
C VAL A 131 8.33 -8.31 -5.83
N LEU A 132 9.02 -9.43 -5.67
CA LEU A 132 10.49 -9.48 -5.73
C LEU A 132 11.03 -9.37 -7.17
N LYS A 133 10.28 -9.80 -8.19
CA LYS A 133 10.71 -9.75 -9.60
C LYS A 133 11.15 -8.36 -10.07
N PRO A 134 10.37 -7.28 -9.91
CA PRO A 134 10.81 -5.94 -10.28
C PRO A 134 12.11 -5.52 -9.59
N VAL A 135 12.28 -5.91 -8.31
CA VAL A 135 13.51 -5.61 -7.56
C VAL A 135 14.71 -6.31 -8.19
N LEU A 136 14.54 -7.56 -8.65
CA LEU A 136 15.60 -8.31 -9.33
C LEU A 136 15.94 -7.72 -10.71
N LEU A 137 14.98 -7.16 -11.42
CA LEU A 137 15.16 -6.52 -12.72
C LEU A 137 15.81 -5.13 -12.62
N ALA A 138 15.60 -4.41 -11.53
CA ALA A 138 16.20 -3.10 -11.31
C ALA A 138 17.72 -3.23 -11.20
N LYS A 139 18.44 -2.54 -12.08
CA LYS A 139 19.91 -2.46 -12.01
C LYS A 139 20.29 -1.56 -10.85
N GLU A 140 20.87 -2.16 -9.81
CA GLU A 140 21.44 -1.55 -8.61
C GLU A 140 20.48 -0.83 -7.66
N SER A 141 20.55 -1.26 -6.41
CA SER A 141 19.84 -0.74 -5.24
C SER A 141 20.46 0.55 -4.68
N ILE A 142 21.03 1.42 -5.51
CA ILE A 142 21.64 2.70 -5.06
C ILE A 142 20.62 3.62 -4.38
N LEU A 143 19.32 3.38 -4.63
CA LEU A 143 18.27 4.32 -4.26
C LEU A 143 17.85 4.28 -2.78
N ALA A 144 17.84 3.13 -2.11
CA ALA A 144 17.24 3.05 -0.77
C ALA A 144 18.14 3.65 0.34
N GLU A 145 19.44 3.39 0.33
CA GLU A 145 20.36 3.90 1.37
C GLU A 145 20.66 5.38 1.15
N ASN A 146 20.99 5.75 -0.08
CA ASN A 146 21.23 7.15 -0.45
C ASN A 146 19.95 8.00 -0.30
N SER A 147 18.78 7.46 -0.62
CA SER A 147 17.50 8.14 -0.43
C SER A 147 17.20 8.40 1.04
N ARG A 148 17.43 7.42 1.91
CA ARG A 148 17.19 7.57 3.36
C ARG A 148 18.13 8.59 4.01
N GLU A 149 19.44 8.52 3.71
CA GLU A 149 20.41 9.46 4.23
C GLU A 149 20.19 10.87 3.67
N ASN A 150 19.94 10.99 2.37
CA ASN A 150 19.60 12.25 1.73
C ASN A 150 18.30 12.84 2.30
N GLY A 151 17.29 11.99 2.56
CA GLY A 151 16.05 12.41 3.20
C GLY A 151 16.28 12.95 4.62
N LYS A 152 17.13 12.29 5.44
CA LYS A 152 17.51 12.80 6.77
C LYS A 152 18.24 14.12 6.69
N LYS A 153 19.16 14.25 5.75
CA LYS A 153 19.91 15.50 5.53
C LYS A 153 18.96 16.64 5.13
N LYS A 154 18.09 16.42 4.15
CA LYS A 154 17.07 17.41 3.73
C LYS A 154 16.16 17.83 4.89
N TYR A 155 15.74 16.88 5.73
CA TYR A 155 14.93 17.20 6.90
C TYR A 155 15.70 18.08 7.90
N LEU A 156 16.96 17.80 8.17
CA LEU A 156 17.77 18.61 9.08
C LEU A 156 17.98 20.03 8.52
N GLU A 157 18.26 20.15 7.23
CA GLU A 157 18.38 21.46 6.54
C GLU A 157 17.07 22.25 6.64
N PHE A 158 15.92 21.60 6.41
CA PHE A 158 14.61 22.21 6.56
C PHE A 158 14.35 22.69 8.00
N VAL A 159 14.69 21.87 9.00
CA VAL A 159 14.53 22.22 10.42
C VAL A 159 15.39 23.41 10.81
N GLU A 160 16.65 23.45 10.36
CA GLU A 160 17.56 24.57 10.64
C GLU A 160 17.08 25.86 9.98
N GLN A 161 16.64 25.80 8.72
CA GLN A 161 16.04 26.95 8.05
C GLN A 161 14.81 27.47 8.77
N LEU A 162 13.89 26.58 9.13
CA LEU A 162 12.66 26.97 9.86
C LEU A 162 12.98 27.56 11.24
N LYS A 163 13.95 27.00 11.94
CA LYS A 163 14.41 27.50 13.24
C LYS A 163 15.02 28.92 13.13
N SER A 164 15.80 29.18 12.08
CA SER A 164 16.48 30.48 11.90
C SER A 164 15.52 31.64 11.67
N ILE A 165 14.32 31.38 11.14
CA ILE A 165 13.31 32.42 10.85
C ILE A 165 12.25 32.56 11.93
N MET A 166 12.31 31.73 13.00
CA MET A 166 11.30 31.74 14.08
C MET A 166 11.87 32.26 15.40
N PRO A 167 11.07 33.04 16.18
CA PRO A 167 11.44 33.38 17.55
C PRO A 167 11.56 32.12 18.43
N GLU A 168 12.56 32.05 19.27
CA GLU A 168 12.90 30.86 20.10
C GLU A 168 11.69 30.31 20.91
N ARG A 169 10.88 31.20 21.48
CA ARG A 169 9.65 30.80 22.23
C ARG A 169 8.62 30.11 21.34
N LYS A 170 8.53 30.47 20.06
CA LYS A 170 7.62 29.81 19.09
C LYS A 170 8.24 28.54 18.55
N TRP A 171 9.57 28.51 18.40
CA TRP A 171 10.29 27.36 17.92
C TRP A 171 10.08 26.13 18.84
N SER A 172 10.25 26.26 20.15
CA SER A 172 10.09 25.14 21.09
C SER A 172 8.70 24.47 21.04
N VAL A 173 7.65 25.24 20.72
CA VAL A 173 6.31 24.70 20.49
C VAL A 173 6.20 24.03 19.13
N MET A 174 6.73 24.66 18.08
CA MET A 174 6.73 24.14 16.70
C MET A 174 7.48 22.82 16.62
N GLU A 175 8.66 22.74 17.20
CA GLU A 175 9.49 21.54 17.24
C GLU A 175 8.75 20.33 17.83
N ARG A 176 8.06 20.52 18.96
CA ARG A 176 7.22 19.45 19.56
C ARG A 176 6.06 19.05 18.66
N GLN A 177 5.44 20.01 17.96
CA GLN A 177 4.35 19.71 17.02
C GLN A 177 4.88 18.94 15.81
N ILE A 178 6.04 19.30 15.29
CA ILE A 178 6.70 18.58 14.20
C ILE A 178 7.06 17.15 14.64
N ALA A 179 7.70 17.00 15.81
CA ALA A 179 8.07 15.69 16.35
C ALA A 179 6.85 14.78 16.52
N PHE A 180 5.74 15.32 17.07
CA PHE A 180 4.50 14.58 17.25
C PHE A 180 3.86 14.19 15.90
N TYR A 181 3.86 15.10 14.92
CA TYR A 181 3.35 14.81 13.58
C TYR A 181 4.16 13.71 12.89
N ARG A 182 5.47 13.76 12.96
CA ARG A 182 6.38 12.72 12.44
C ARG A 182 6.16 11.38 13.13
N PHE A 183 6.09 11.38 14.47
CA PHE A 183 5.76 10.19 15.26
C PHE A 183 4.44 9.56 14.82
N SER A 184 3.39 10.38 14.62
CA SER A 184 2.08 9.90 14.18
C SER A 184 2.14 9.18 12.82
N HIS A 185 2.96 9.66 11.89
CA HIS A 185 3.16 9.02 10.59
C HIS A 185 3.90 7.68 10.70
N VAL A 186 4.99 7.62 11.47
CA VAL A 186 5.71 6.36 11.73
C VAL A 186 4.81 5.35 12.44
N PHE A 187 4.05 5.81 13.43
CA PHE A 187 3.12 4.96 14.17
C PHE A 187 1.99 4.42 13.26
N ARG A 188 1.49 5.22 12.32
CA ARG A 188 0.50 4.78 11.33
C ARG A 188 0.99 3.57 10.54
N GLU A 189 2.21 3.61 10.02
CA GLU A 189 2.81 2.52 9.25
C GLU A 189 3.03 1.26 10.13
N LYS A 190 3.62 1.43 11.31
CA LYS A 190 3.84 0.32 12.23
C LYS A 190 2.54 -0.32 12.70
N SER A 191 1.52 0.48 13.04
CA SER A 191 0.22 -0.03 13.47
C SER A 191 -0.52 -0.73 12.34
N GLN A 192 -0.31 -0.32 11.09
CA GLN A 192 -0.86 -1.01 9.92
C GLN A 192 -0.29 -2.43 9.82
N TYR A 193 1.02 -2.59 9.94
CA TYR A 193 1.66 -3.89 9.88
C TYR A 193 1.21 -4.83 11.02
N LEU A 194 1.10 -4.30 12.25
CA LEU A 194 0.56 -5.06 13.38
C LEU A 194 -0.90 -5.49 13.16
N TRP A 195 -1.66 -4.66 12.45
CA TRP A 195 -3.02 -5.01 12.07
C TRP A 195 -3.05 -6.15 11.06
N GLU A 196 -2.21 -6.11 10.03
CA GLU A 196 -2.07 -7.18 9.04
C GLU A 196 -1.71 -8.52 9.72
N GLU A 197 -0.80 -8.49 10.70
CA GLU A 197 -0.45 -9.64 11.53
C GLU A 197 -1.67 -10.15 12.34
N ALA A 198 -2.43 -9.25 12.98
CA ALA A 198 -3.62 -9.64 13.73
C ALA A 198 -4.67 -10.31 12.82
N PHE A 199 -4.90 -9.77 11.62
CA PHE A 199 -5.81 -10.36 10.64
C PHE A 199 -5.34 -11.71 10.09
N TYR A 200 -4.03 -11.94 9.98
CA TYR A 200 -3.49 -13.26 9.68
C TYR A 200 -3.96 -14.31 10.70
N TYR A 201 -3.90 -14.01 12.00
CA TYR A 201 -4.39 -14.91 13.04
C TYR A 201 -5.92 -15.02 13.02
N CYS A 202 -6.64 -13.94 12.71
CA CYS A 202 -8.09 -13.99 12.51
C CYS A 202 -8.48 -14.95 11.38
N ARG A 203 -7.74 -14.92 10.25
CA ARG A 203 -7.99 -15.85 9.13
C ARG A 203 -7.70 -17.31 9.51
N LYS A 204 -6.68 -17.56 10.30
CA LYS A 204 -6.39 -18.92 10.82
C LYS A 204 -7.57 -19.46 11.64
N LEU A 205 -8.13 -18.63 12.52
CA LEU A 205 -9.31 -18.98 13.30
C LEU A 205 -10.57 -19.12 12.41
N TYR A 206 -10.73 -18.23 11.45
CA TYR A 206 -11.82 -18.31 10.48
C TYR A 206 -11.76 -19.59 9.66
N GLY A 207 -10.56 -20.06 9.27
CA GLY A 207 -10.37 -21.36 8.64
C GLY A 207 -10.86 -22.54 9.50
N GLN A 208 -10.63 -22.48 10.81
CA GLN A 208 -11.16 -23.49 11.74
C GLN A 208 -12.69 -23.43 11.83
N LEU A 209 -13.29 -22.24 11.84
CA LEU A 209 -14.73 -22.06 11.78
C LEU A 209 -15.34 -22.60 10.48
N LYS A 210 -14.65 -22.45 9.35
CA LYS A 210 -15.09 -23.07 8.09
C LYS A 210 -15.14 -24.60 8.19
N ASN A 211 -14.14 -25.22 8.83
CA ASN A 211 -14.17 -26.66 9.06
C ASN A 211 -15.36 -27.08 9.94
N PHE A 212 -15.70 -26.27 10.94
CA PHE A 212 -16.90 -26.49 11.76
C PHE A 212 -18.20 -26.35 10.93
N ALA A 213 -18.27 -25.37 10.03
CA ALA A 213 -19.43 -25.14 9.16
C ALA A 213 -19.53 -26.12 7.99
N ALA A 214 -18.47 -26.91 7.73
CA ALA A 214 -18.47 -27.89 6.65
C ALA A 214 -19.53 -28.98 6.91
N GLY A 215 -20.41 -29.18 5.93
CA GLY A 215 -21.56 -30.07 6.03
C GLY A 215 -22.83 -29.42 6.62
N GLU A 216 -22.70 -28.23 7.23
CA GLU A 216 -23.82 -27.44 7.73
C GLU A 216 -24.26 -26.35 6.78
N LEU A 217 -23.30 -25.70 6.12
CA LEU A 217 -23.51 -24.70 5.08
C LEU A 217 -23.09 -25.23 3.71
N GLU A 218 -23.84 -24.88 2.66
CA GLU A 218 -23.49 -25.21 1.27
C GLU A 218 -22.18 -24.53 0.87
N ASP A 219 -22.00 -23.28 1.29
CA ASP A 219 -20.77 -22.49 1.11
C ASP A 219 -20.27 -22.04 2.48
N THR A 220 -19.11 -22.56 2.91
CA THR A 220 -18.51 -22.17 4.19
C THR A 220 -18.05 -20.72 4.21
N ASP A 221 -17.87 -20.07 3.03
CA ASP A 221 -17.59 -18.64 2.95
C ASP A 221 -18.78 -17.77 3.35
N ASP A 222 -19.95 -18.32 3.42
CA ASP A 222 -21.15 -17.63 3.89
C ASP A 222 -21.09 -17.26 5.39
N LEU A 223 -20.17 -17.84 6.16
CA LEU A 223 -19.84 -17.39 7.52
C LEU A 223 -19.50 -15.88 7.60
N LYS A 224 -18.98 -15.29 6.54
CA LYS A 224 -18.68 -13.83 6.44
C LYS A 224 -19.93 -12.95 6.58
N TYR A 225 -21.11 -13.50 6.43
CA TYR A 225 -22.40 -12.82 6.60
C TYR A 225 -22.95 -12.87 8.01
N LEU A 226 -22.28 -13.58 8.95
CA LEU A 226 -22.67 -13.64 10.36
C LEU A 226 -21.85 -12.67 11.22
N PHE A 227 -22.50 -12.05 12.18
CA PHE A 227 -21.83 -11.32 13.23
C PHE A 227 -21.22 -12.27 14.26
N PHE A 228 -20.29 -11.77 15.04
CA PHE A 228 -19.58 -12.57 16.04
C PHE A 228 -20.51 -13.28 17.04
N GLU A 229 -21.55 -12.59 17.52
CA GLU A 229 -22.51 -13.18 18.45
C GLU A 229 -23.37 -14.28 17.78
N GLU A 230 -23.63 -14.16 16.49
CA GLU A 230 -24.33 -15.17 15.70
C GLU A 230 -23.44 -16.41 15.43
N LEU A 231 -22.12 -16.21 15.32
CA LEU A 231 -21.17 -17.33 15.27
C LEU A 231 -21.11 -18.09 16.58
N LYS A 232 -21.20 -17.41 17.73
CA LYS A 232 -21.34 -18.07 19.04
C LYS A 232 -22.66 -18.84 19.17
N GLU A 233 -23.74 -18.27 18.64
CA GLU A 233 -25.04 -18.97 18.60
C GLU A 233 -24.93 -20.23 17.75
N ALA A 234 -24.30 -20.16 16.57
CA ALA A 234 -24.06 -21.31 15.70
C ALA A 234 -23.20 -22.38 16.38
N GLU A 235 -22.17 -22.00 17.14
CA GLU A 235 -21.34 -22.93 17.91
C GLU A 235 -22.18 -23.73 18.96
N SER A 236 -23.15 -23.09 19.60
CA SER A 236 -23.93 -23.68 20.66
C SER A 236 -25.18 -24.43 20.19
N ARG A 237 -25.79 -24.01 19.08
CA ARG A 237 -27.11 -24.49 18.61
C ARG A 237 -27.11 -24.98 17.16
N GLY A 238 -25.98 -24.96 16.48
CA GLY A 238 -25.87 -25.20 15.04
C GLY A 238 -26.42 -24.06 14.19
N PHE A 239 -26.41 -24.25 12.87
CA PHE A 239 -26.93 -23.25 11.93
C PHE A 239 -28.46 -23.38 11.82
N THR A 240 -29.15 -22.66 12.68
CA THR A 240 -30.62 -22.65 12.72
C THR A 240 -31.22 -22.07 11.42
N PRO A 241 -32.52 -22.37 11.12
CA PRO A 241 -33.20 -21.76 9.96
C PRO A 241 -33.15 -20.23 9.97
N GLU A 242 -33.18 -19.59 11.15
CA GLU A 242 -33.10 -18.16 11.34
C GLU A 242 -31.74 -17.62 10.95
N LEU A 243 -30.65 -18.30 11.35
CA LEU A 243 -29.28 -17.93 10.95
C LEU A 243 -29.09 -18.08 9.45
N ARG A 244 -29.56 -19.17 8.85
CA ARG A 244 -29.52 -19.40 7.40
C ARG A 244 -30.30 -18.32 6.63
N LYS A 245 -31.43 -17.86 7.13
CA LYS A 245 -32.21 -16.77 6.57
C LYS A 245 -31.43 -15.45 6.61
N LYS A 246 -30.81 -15.13 7.76
CA LYS A 246 -29.96 -13.93 7.89
C LYS A 246 -28.79 -13.94 6.91
N ILE A 247 -28.14 -15.08 6.72
CA ILE A 247 -27.07 -15.25 5.72
C ILE A 247 -27.61 -14.92 4.33
N ALA A 248 -28.73 -15.51 3.93
CA ALA A 248 -29.33 -15.31 2.62
C ALA A 248 -29.72 -13.86 2.37
N GLU A 249 -30.36 -13.20 3.34
CA GLU A 249 -30.76 -11.79 3.27
C GLU A 249 -29.55 -10.85 3.13
N ARG A 250 -28.50 -11.06 3.93
CA ARG A 250 -27.27 -10.25 3.88
C ARG A 250 -26.47 -10.47 2.60
N LYS A 251 -26.44 -11.72 2.11
CA LYS A 251 -25.82 -12.08 0.83
C LYS A 251 -26.54 -11.40 -0.35
N ALA A 252 -27.87 -11.36 -0.32
CA ALA A 252 -28.66 -10.62 -1.31
C ALA A 252 -28.42 -9.11 -1.22
N GLY A 253 -28.53 -8.52 -0.02
CA GLY A 253 -28.29 -7.10 0.20
C GLY A 253 -26.89 -6.63 -0.19
N ARG A 254 -25.86 -7.48 -0.03
CA ARG A 254 -24.53 -7.18 -0.52
C ARG A 254 -24.46 -7.11 -2.04
N ARG A 255 -25.09 -8.04 -2.75
CA ARG A 255 -25.15 -8.01 -4.23
C ARG A 255 -25.84 -6.76 -4.74
N ASP A 256 -26.95 -6.38 -4.09
CA ASP A 256 -27.66 -5.14 -4.44
C ASP A 256 -26.80 -3.91 -4.19
N ALA A 257 -26.07 -3.87 -3.06
CA ALA A 257 -25.15 -2.79 -2.74
C ALA A 257 -23.98 -2.69 -3.75
N GLU A 258 -23.43 -3.81 -4.19
CA GLU A 258 -22.38 -3.86 -5.21
C GLU A 258 -22.88 -3.32 -6.57
N GLN A 259 -24.11 -3.66 -6.96
CA GLN A 259 -24.72 -3.13 -8.19
C GLN A 259 -24.93 -1.61 -8.09
N ILE A 260 -25.44 -1.12 -6.96
CA ILE A 260 -25.62 0.32 -6.71
C ILE A 260 -24.26 1.03 -6.74
N TRP A 261 -23.24 0.48 -6.04
CA TRP A 261 -21.90 1.04 -6.01
C TRP A 261 -21.29 1.17 -7.40
N ASN A 262 -21.34 0.09 -8.20
CA ASN A 262 -20.79 0.09 -9.55
C ASN A 262 -21.49 1.12 -10.45
N ARG A 263 -22.82 1.24 -10.33
CA ARG A 263 -23.59 2.25 -11.07
C ARG A 263 -23.25 3.68 -10.67
N GLU A 264 -23.15 3.96 -9.36
CA GLU A 264 -22.85 5.30 -8.86
C GLU A 264 -21.36 5.66 -9.07
N LYS A 265 -20.44 4.70 -8.97
CA LYS A 265 -19.05 4.88 -9.36
C LYS A 265 -18.94 5.37 -10.79
N LEU A 266 -19.58 4.70 -11.75
CA LEU A 266 -19.59 5.08 -13.14
C LEU A 266 -20.22 6.47 -13.38
N ARG A 267 -21.21 6.88 -12.56
CA ARG A 267 -21.83 8.19 -12.64
C ARG A 267 -20.91 9.32 -12.17
N VAL A 268 -20.17 9.11 -11.08
CA VAL A 268 -19.22 10.10 -10.53
C VAL A 268 -18.02 10.28 -11.46
N LEU A 269 -17.59 9.21 -12.14
CA LEU A 269 -16.42 9.21 -13.03
C LEU A 269 -16.64 9.92 -14.36
N ARG A 270 -17.90 10.10 -14.80
CA ARG A 270 -18.26 10.78 -16.05
C ARG A 270 -18.40 12.31 -15.88
N THR A 271 -17.48 12.96 -15.16
CA THR A 271 -17.41 14.43 -15.20
C THR A 271 -16.76 14.85 -16.52
N GLU A 272 -17.50 15.67 -17.26
CA GLU A 272 -17.17 16.18 -18.61
C GLU A 272 -15.78 16.86 -18.63
N GLY A 273 -14.86 16.31 -19.43
CA GLY A 273 -13.56 16.93 -19.69
C GLY A 273 -12.75 16.13 -20.71
N THR A 274 -12.20 16.80 -21.72
CA THR A 274 -11.40 16.22 -22.82
C THR A 274 -9.96 15.88 -22.40
N GLY A 275 -9.73 15.31 -21.21
CA GLY A 275 -8.39 14.93 -20.75
C GLY A 275 -8.43 14.29 -19.39
N ILE A 276 -7.47 13.40 -19.13
CA ILE A 276 -7.32 12.75 -17.85
C ILE A 276 -6.61 13.71 -16.92
N LYS A 277 -7.27 14.09 -15.82
CA LYS A 277 -6.72 14.99 -14.81
C LYS A 277 -6.78 14.36 -13.43
N GLY A 278 -5.76 14.67 -12.64
CA GLY A 278 -5.67 14.22 -11.25
C GLY A 278 -5.00 15.26 -10.35
N ILE A 279 -4.55 14.81 -9.21
CA ILE A 279 -3.82 15.61 -8.23
C ILE A 279 -2.33 15.42 -8.47
N SER A 280 -1.55 16.49 -8.46
CA SER A 280 -0.08 16.42 -8.44
C SER A 280 0.41 15.54 -7.28
N GLY A 281 0.94 14.37 -7.60
CA GLY A 281 1.57 13.44 -6.67
C GLY A 281 3.04 13.79 -6.46
N SER A 282 3.79 13.88 -7.56
CA SER A 282 5.20 14.22 -7.62
C SER A 282 5.46 15.02 -8.88
N SER A 283 6.22 16.12 -8.78
CA SER A 283 6.49 17.02 -9.89
C SER A 283 7.41 16.41 -10.93
N GLY A 284 7.38 16.97 -12.15
CA GLY A 284 8.16 16.52 -13.30
C GLY A 284 7.28 16.09 -14.45
N THR A 285 7.90 15.81 -15.59
CA THR A 285 7.22 15.35 -16.82
C THR A 285 7.92 14.12 -17.37
N ALA A 286 7.14 13.14 -17.83
CA ALA A 286 7.66 11.98 -18.53
C ALA A 286 6.70 11.54 -19.63
N SER A 287 7.26 10.97 -20.70
CA SER A 287 6.51 10.38 -21.80
C SER A 287 6.98 8.95 -22.02
N GLY A 288 6.06 8.06 -22.30
CA GLY A 288 6.36 6.63 -22.53
C GLY A 288 5.12 5.82 -22.83
N PRO A 289 5.32 4.54 -23.15
CA PRO A 289 4.19 3.62 -23.32
C PRO A 289 3.52 3.36 -21.97
N ALA A 290 2.19 3.35 -21.97
CA ALA A 290 1.39 3.01 -20.81
C ALA A 290 1.47 1.51 -20.51
N CYS A 291 1.57 1.15 -19.22
CA CYS A 291 1.44 -0.19 -18.73
C CYS A 291 0.38 -0.23 -17.64
N VAL A 292 -0.80 -0.77 -17.98
CA VAL A 292 -1.92 -0.88 -17.05
C VAL A 292 -1.74 -2.13 -16.20
N ILE A 293 -1.65 -1.94 -14.88
CA ILE A 293 -1.46 -3.01 -13.90
C ILE A 293 -2.60 -2.95 -12.89
N THR A 294 -3.32 -4.05 -12.78
CA THR A 294 -4.49 -4.17 -11.90
C THR A 294 -4.19 -4.89 -10.58
N GLY A 295 -3.10 -5.66 -10.53
CA GLY A 295 -2.69 -6.39 -9.34
C GLY A 295 -1.25 -6.89 -9.39
N PRO A 296 -0.72 -7.43 -8.26
CA PRO A 296 0.67 -7.89 -8.14
C PRO A 296 1.07 -9.00 -9.12
N GLU A 297 0.12 -9.81 -9.56
CA GLU A 297 0.32 -10.85 -10.57
C GLU A 297 0.76 -10.30 -11.93
N GLU A 298 0.46 -9.03 -12.19
CA GLU A 298 0.80 -8.33 -13.43
C GLU A 298 2.11 -7.50 -13.34
N PHE A 299 2.76 -7.43 -12.19
CA PHE A 299 3.98 -6.62 -11.98
C PHE A 299 5.08 -6.92 -13.01
N GLY A 300 5.15 -8.14 -13.49
CA GLY A 300 6.11 -8.55 -14.52
C GLY A 300 5.88 -7.94 -15.90
N LYS A 301 4.73 -7.29 -16.17
CA LYS A 301 4.46 -6.59 -17.43
C LYS A 301 5.27 -5.29 -17.56
N LEU A 302 5.56 -4.61 -16.44
CA LEU A 302 6.21 -3.30 -16.45
C LEU A 302 7.65 -3.40 -16.91
N LYS A 303 8.00 -2.64 -17.92
CA LYS A 303 9.36 -2.52 -18.44
C LYS A 303 9.97 -1.18 -18.01
N LYS A 304 11.28 -1.10 -18.04
CA LYS A 304 11.99 0.14 -17.73
C LYS A 304 11.62 1.23 -18.75
N GLY A 305 11.10 2.35 -18.23
CA GLY A 305 10.69 3.50 -19.04
C GLY A 305 9.20 3.54 -19.37
N ASP A 306 8.43 2.51 -19.00
CA ASP A 306 6.98 2.52 -19.12
C ASP A 306 6.35 3.49 -18.10
N ILE A 307 5.14 3.94 -18.40
CA ILE A 307 4.33 4.69 -17.46
C ILE A 307 3.36 3.73 -16.79
N LEU A 308 3.49 3.60 -15.46
CA LEU A 308 2.63 2.75 -14.65
C LEU A 308 1.25 3.38 -14.50
N ILE A 309 0.21 2.67 -14.95
CA ILE A 309 -1.20 3.03 -14.75
C ILE A 309 -1.83 2.00 -13.81
N CYS A 310 -2.49 2.45 -12.74
CA CYS A 310 -3.08 1.54 -11.78
C CYS A 310 -4.29 2.15 -11.06
N HIS A 311 -5.11 1.32 -10.43
CA HIS A 311 -6.24 1.82 -9.62
C HIS A 311 -5.76 2.53 -8.36
N TYR A 312 -4.77 1.98 -7.70
CA TYR A 312 -4.14 2.53 -6.49
C TYR A 312 -2.75 1.95 -6.36
N THR A 313 -1.91 2.60 -5.56
CA THR A 313 -0.63 2.04 -5.16
C THR A 313 -0.58 1.86 -3.65
N ASP A 314 0.05 0.80 -3.21
CA ASP A 314 0.39 0.55 -1.83
C ASP A 314 1.90 0.24 -1.68
N PRO A 315 2.40 -0.04 -0.48
CA PRO A 315 3.82 -0.29 -0.27
C PRO A 315 4.44 -1.39 -1.13
N GLU A 316 3.67 -2.35 -1.59
CA GLU A 316 4.16 -3.46 -2.44
C GLU A 316 4.50 -3.00 -3.87
N TRP A 317 3.88 -1.91 -4.33
CA TRP A 317 4.13 -1.33 -5.64
C TRP A 317 5.44 -0.55 -5.72
N THR A 318 6.04 -0.25 -4.56
CA THR A 318 7.31 0.52 -4.49
C THR A 318 8.42 -0.01 -5.41
N PRO A 319 8.63 -1.33 -5.56
CA PRO A 319 9.63 -1.84 -6.49
C PRO A 319 9.38 -1.46 -7.96
N LEU A 320 8.12 -1.29 -8.38
CA LEU A 320 7.77 -0.87 -9.74
C LEU A 320 8.23 0.54 -10.05
N PHE A 321 8.30 1.41 -9.04
CA PHE A 321 8.72 2.80 -9.21
C PHE A 321 10.18 2.93 -9.65
N THR A 322 11.00 1.90 -9.46
CA THR A 322 12.37 1.85 -9.97
C THR A 322 12.45 1.63 -11.49
N LEU A 323 11.39 1.12 -12.09
CA LEU A 323 11.27 0.82 -13.51
C LEU A 323 10.43 1.88 -14.24
N ALA A 324 9.40 2.41 -13.58
CA ALA A 324 8.46 3.35 -14.15
C ALA A 324 9.11 4.70 -14.47
N ALA A 325 8.76 5.27 -15.64
CA ALA A 325 9.11 6.66 -15.99
C ALA A 325 8.17 7.67 -15.32
N ALA A 326 6.92 7.31 -15.08
CA ALA A 326 5.93 8.05 -14.32
C ALA A 326 4.88 7.11 -13.75
N VAL A 327 4.07 7.62 -12.81
CA VAL A 327 2.95 6.88 -12.21
C VAL A 327 1.65 7.66 -12.36
N VAL A 328 0.59 6.96 -12.75
CA VAL A 328 -0.77 7.49 -12.82
C VAL A 328 -1.70 6.54 -12.07
N SER A 329 -2.46 7.04 -11.10
CA SER A 329 -3.41 6.21 -10.37
C SER A 329 -4.81 6.81 -10.31
N ASP A 330 -5.83 5.94 -10.37
CA ASP A 330 -7.24 6.35 -10.29
C ASP A 330 -7.61 6.89 -8.92
N THR A 331 -7.02 6.32 -7.87
CA THR A 331 -7.21 6.80 -6.51
C THR A 331 -5.92 7.36 -5.96
N GLY A 332 -6.04 8.24 -4.97
CA GLY A 332 -4.86 8.75 -4.31
C GLY A 332 -4.97 10.22 -3.94
N GLY A 333 -3.95 10.71 -3.25
CA GLY A 333 -3.84 12.11 -2.83
C GLY A 333 -2.41 12.44 -2.45
N SER A 334 -2.06 13.71 -2.47
CA SER A 334 -0.69 14.24 -2.29
C SER A 334 0.02 13.86 -0.98
N LEU A 335 -0.66 13.20 -0.06
CA LEU A 335 -0.12 12.77 1.25
C LEU A 335 -0.25 11.25 1.47
N LEU A 336 -0.69 10.51 0.48
CA LEU A 336 -0.71 9.05 0.55
C LEU A 336 0.71 8.50 0.37
N HIS A 337 0.88 7.24 0.76
CA HIS A 337 2.17 6.55 0.71
C HIS A 337 2.83 6.65 -0.67
N ALA A 338 2.06 6.44 -1.72
CA ALA A 338 2.50 6.55 -3.10
C ALA A 338 3.17 7.91 -3.40
N ALA A 339 2.48 9.01 -3.12
CA ALA A 339 3.00 10.36 -3.36
C ALA A 339 4.30 10.65 -2.60
N ILE A 340 4.48 10.06 -1.43
CA ILE A 340 5.71 10.21 -0.64
C ILE A 340 6.86 9.45 -1.32
N VAL A 341 6.61 8.20 -1.69
CA VAL A 341 7.62 7.34 -2.30
C VAL A 341 7.99 7.85 -3.70
N GLU A 342 7.02 8.23 -4.53
CA GLU A 342 7.25 8.76 -5.87
C GLU A 342 8.14 10.01 -5.85
N ARG A 343 7.96 10.89 -4.84
CA ARG A 343 8.85 12.04 -4.62
C ARG A 343 10.25 11.65 -4.14
N GLU A 344 10.36 10.61 -3.31
CA GLU A 344 11.65 10.07 -2.88
C GLU A 344 12.44 9.50 -4.06
N TYR A 345 11.75 8.85 -5.01
CA TYR A 345 12.35 8.33 -6.23
C TYR A 345 12.50 9.39 -7.35
N GLY A 346 11.90 10.58 -7.17
CA GLY A 346 11.94 11.66 -8.17
C GLY A 346 11.14 11.34 -9.44
N ILE A 347 10.09 10.53 -9.34
CA ILE A 347 9.28 10.07 -10.47
C ILE A 347 8.04 10.96 -10.58
N PRO A 348 7.74 11.54 -11.78
CA PRO A 348 6.50 12.28 -11.99
C PRO A 348 5.26 11.42 -11.67
N ALA A 349 4.27 12.02 -10.97
CA ALA A 349 3.09 11.27 -10.60
C ALA A 349 1.81 12.11 -10.62
N VAL A 350 0.75 11.51 -11.17
CA VAL A 350 -0.61 12.05 -11.19
C VAL A 350 -1.55 11.06 -10.50
N LEU A 351 -2.18 11.49 -9.42
CA LEU A 351 -3.00 10.64 -8.55
C LEU A 351 -4.45 11.08 -8.56
N GLY A 352 -5.38 10.15 -8.29
CA GLY A 352 -6.80 10.48 -8.18
C GLY A 352 -7.43 10.86 -9.51
N THR A 353 -7.01 10.24 -10.60
CA THR A 353 -7.57 10.49 -11.96
C THR A 353 -8.96 9.92 -12.14
N CYS A 354 -9.36 9.00 -11.30
CA CYS A 354 -10.63 8.29 -11.30
C CYS A 354 -10.81 7.26 -12.43
N THR A 355 -10.30 7.50 -13.63
CA THR A 355 -10.61 6.73 -14.84
C THR A 355 -9.41 6.33 -15.68
N ALA A 356 -8.18 6.64 -15.27
CA ALA A 356 -7.01 6.39 -16.10
C ALA A 356 -6.86 4.92 -16.51
N THR A 357 -7.20 3.97 -15.63
CA THR A 357 -7.17 2.53 -15.95
C THR A 357 -8.25 2.10 -16.94
N GLU A 358 -9.32 2.86 -17.10
CA GLU A 358 -10.41 2.61 -18.05
C GLU A 358 -10.16 3.33 -19.38
N ASP A 359 -9.56 4.52 -19.33
CA ASP A 359 -9.37 5.41 -20.48
C ASP A 359 -8.08 5.17 -21.26
N ILE A 360 -7.06 4.56 -20.61
CA ILE A 360 -5.75 4.30 -21.20
C ILE A 360 -5.59 2.80 -21.41
N THR A 361 -5.04 2.42 -22.57
CA THR A 361 -4.76 1.03 -22.92
C THR A 361 -3.26 0.73 -22.88
N ASP A 362 -2.90 -0.54 -22.65
CA ASP A 362 -1.50 -1.00 -22.67
C ASP A 362 -0.80 -0.63 -23.98
N GLY A 363 0.38 -0.07 -23.87
CA GLY A 363 1.22 0.34 -25.00
C GLY A 363 0.88 1.71 -25.61
N GLU A 364 -0.20 2.35 -25.18
CA GLU A 364 -0.58 3.68 -25.65
C GLU A 364 0.47 4.72 -25.21
N MET A 365 0.96 5.55 -26.13
CA MET A 365 1.92 6.59 -25.79
C MET A 365 1.27 7.74 -25.07
N ILE A 366 1.73 8.05 -23.86
CA ILE A 366 1.18 9.11 -23.02
C ILE A 366 2.26 10.04 -22.48
N LEU A 367 1.86 11.27 -22.20
CA LEU A 367 2.63 12.29 -21.50
C LEU A 367 1.99 12.53 -20.13
N VAL A 368 2.78 12.43 -19.08
CA VAL A 368 2.38 12.70 -17.70
C VAL A 368 3.07 13.96 -17.21
N ASP A 369 2.31 14.95 -16.78
CA ASP A 369 2.79 16.13 -16.10
C ASP A 369 2.37 16.10 -14.63
N GLY A 370 3.29 15.62 -13.80
CA GLY A 370 3.08 15.53 -12.35
C GLY A 370 3.03 16.88 -11.64
N GLY A 371 3.49 17.97 -12.28
CA GLY A 371 3.38 19.32 -11.74
C GLY A 371 1.97 19.90 -11.87
N THR A 372 1.35 19.73 -13.06
CA THR A 372 -0.01 20.22 -13.34
C THR A 372 -1.10 19.20 -13.00
N GLY A 373 -0.75 17.92 -12.86
CA GLY A 373 -1.72 16.83 -12.66
C GLY A 373 -2.44 16.42 -13.95
N GLU A 374 -1.84 16.67 -15.13
CA GLU A 374 -2.44 16.32 -16.43
C GLU A 374 -1.77 15.08 -17.04
N VAL A 375 -2.61 14.25 -17.67
CA VAL A 375 -2.19 13.11 -18.48
C VAL A 375 -2.77 13.27 -19.88
N LYS A 376 -1.92 13.20 -20.91
CA LYS A 376 -2.30 13.39 -22.31
C LYS A 376 -1.88 12.21 -23.15
N LYS A 377 -2.76 11.73 -24.03
CA LYS A 377 -2.41 10.78 -25.07
C LYS A 377 -1.59 11.50 -26.14
N VAL A 378 -0.46 10.89 -26.50
CA VAL A 378 0.47 11.41 -27.51
C VAL A 378 0.47 10.42 -28.66
N GLY A 379 -0.35 10.65 -29.63
CA GLY A 379 -0.49 9.79 -30.80
C GLY A 379 -0.54 10.59 -32.06
#